data_a7096d6f8df8727f467a97a26f962d7a
#
_entry.id   a7096d6f8df8727f467a97a26f962d7a
#
_cell.length_a   1.000
_cell.length_b   1.000
_cell.length_c   1.000
_cell.angle_alpha   90.00
_cell.angle_beta   90.00
_cell.angle_gamma   90.00
#
_symmetry.space_group_name_H-M   'P 1'
#
loop_
_entity.id
_entity.type
_entity.pdbx_description
1 polymer ?
#
loop_
_entity_poly.entity_id
_entity_poly.type
_entity_poly.pdbx_seq_one_letter_code
_entity_poly.pdbx_strand_id
1 'polypeptide(L)'
;MANTTFNGPVRSENGFEQISINSTTGAVTTNLDVDTSGNISTTGTLNNLFSVTSITDATYTPTTAQSGTIFSLNRAAGVTVTLPAAAAGLFYEFHIGTTFTGSFILQGASSSDTFQGIVFQLDKDELGCVVGLNEDIDTAGWNIPAAADYRLTMDADTDGRFIGGHIRCVAITDAIWLLNGHVFGDGTVSHSFS
;
A
#
# COMPACT_ATOMS: atom_id res chain seq x y z
N MET A 1 7.44 -21.31 -39.88
CA MET A 1 6.78 -20.01 -39.98
C MET A 1 7.77 -18.94 -39.58
N ALA A 2 7.90 -17.88 -40.40
CA ALA A 2 8.82 -16.78 -40.06
C ALA A 2 8.24 -15.96 -38.92
N ASN A 3 9.04 -15.66 -37.88
CA ASN A 3 8.66 -14.72 -36.87
C ASN A 3 8.67 -13.30 -37.45
N THR A 4 7.55 -12.60 -37.35
CA THR A 4 7.48 -11.17 -37.70
C THR A 4 7.95 -10.36 -36.51
N THR A 5 9.03 -9.59 -36.64
CA THR A 5 9.53 -8.67 -35.62
C THR A 5 9.04 -7.25 -35.93
N PHE A 6 8.36 -6.63 -35.00
CA PHE A 6 7.96 -5.22 -35.11
C PHE A 6 9.01 -4.36 -34.37
N ASN A 7 9.61 -3.41 -35.08
CA ASN A 7 10.62 -2.48 -34.51
C ASN A 7 10.00 -1.15 -34.00
N GLY A 8 8.69 -1.12 -33.78
CA GLY A 8 7.96 0.08 -33.32
C GLY A 8 6.69 -0.30 -32.58
N PRO A 9 5.98 0.68 -32.00
CA PRO A 9 4.74 0.41 -31.31
C PRO A 9 3.69 -0.16 -32.26
N VAL A 10 3.06 -1.26 -31.85
CA VAL A 10 1.88 -1.80 -32.53
C VAL A 10 0.67 -1.01 -32.03
N ARG A 11 -0.05 -0.36 -32.95
CA ARG A 11 -1.31 0.35 -32.64
C ARG A 11 -2.47 -0.46 -33.16
N SER A 12 -3.47 -0.70 -32.32
CA SER A 12 -4.72 -1.35 -32.68
C SER A 12 -5.90 -0.51 -32.21
N GLU A 13 -6.85 -0.24 -33.09
CA GLU A 13 -8.07 0.50 -32.75
C GLU A 13 -9.13 -0.38 -32.08
N ASN A 14 -9.02 -1.71 -32.23
CA ASN A 14 -9.99 -2.70 -31.77
C ASN A 14 -9.44 -3.61 -30.64
N GLY A 15 -8.38 -3.18 -29.96
CA GLY A 15 -7.73 -4.00 -28.93
C GLY A 15 -6.65 -4.93 -29.49
N PHE A 16 -6.14 -5.80 -28.66
CA PHE A 16 -5.07 -6.76 -28.99
C PHE A 16 -5.39 -8.11 -28.37
N GLU A 17 -5.40 -9.17 -29.18
CA GLU A 17 -5.58 -10.54 -28.70
C GLU A 17 -4.33 -11.40 -28.98
N GLN A 18 -3.91 -12.18 -27.99
CA GLN A 18 -3.00 -13.28 -28.17
C GLN A 18 -3.82 -14.58 -28.16
N ILE A 19 -3.82 -15.29 -29.27
CA ILE A 19 -4.58 -16.54 -29.47
C ILE A 19 -3.68 -17.75 -29.59
N SER A 20 -4.20 -18.91 -29.19
CA SER A 20 -3.68 -20.22 -29.60
C SER A 20 -4.71 -20.94 -30.48
N ILE A 21 -4.20 -21.68 -31.46
CA ILE A 21 -5.03 -22.46 -32.38
C ILE A 21 -4.70 -23.95 -32.20
N ASN A 22 -5.71 -24.74 -31.87
CA ASN A 22 -5.56 -26.18 -31.84
C ASN A 22 -5.32 -26.70 -33.26
N SER A 23 -4.14 -27.29 -33.50
CA SER A 23 -3.72 -27.74 -34.82
C SER A 23 -4.56 -28.88 -35.39
N THR A 24 -5.31 -29.62 -34.55
CA THR A 24 -6.12 -30.77 -34.95
C THR A 24 -7.55 -30.37 -35.22
N THR A 25 -8.13 -29.46 -34.41
CA THR A 25 -9.55 -29.09 -34.46
C THR A 25 -9.78 -27.72 -35.09
N GLY A 26 -8.73 -26.90 -35.24
CA GLY A 26 -8.87 -25.49 -35.63
C GLY A 26 -9.49 -24.57 -34.60
N ALA A 27 -9.79 -25.09 -33.37
CA ALA A 27 -10.38 -24.29 -32.33
C ALA A 27 -9.43 -23.18 -31.88
N VAL A 28 -9.97 -21.95 -31.73
CA VAL A 28 -9.26 -20.76 -31.30
C VAL A 28 -9.51 -20.57 -29.81
N THR A 29 -8.46 -20.28 -29.07
CA THR A 29 -8.53 -19.88 -27.65
C THR A 29 -7.82 -18.55 -27.49
N THR A 30 -8.52 -17.55 -26.95
CA THR A 30 -7.91 -16.27 -26.57
C THR A 30 -7.21 -16.45 -25.23
N ASN A 31 -5.90 -16.21 -25.19
CA ASN A 31 -5.09 -16.35 -23.96
C ASN A 31 -4.86 -15.00 -23.26
N LEU A 32 -4.74 -13.93 -24.02
CA LEU A 32 -4.65 -12.56 -23.57
C LEU A 32 -5.53 -11.69 -24.44
N ASP A 33 -6.35 -10.86 -23.84
CA ASP A 33 -7.15 -9.86 -24.51
C ASP A 33 -6.91 -8.49 -23.86
N VAL A 34 -6.72 -7.47 -24.69
CA VAL A 34 -6.73 -6.05 -24.30
C VAL A 34 -7.84 -5.39 -25.09
N ASP A 35 -8.95 -5.09 -24.41
CA ASP A 35 -10.13 -4.52 -25.05
C ASP A 35 -9.93 -3.04 -25.44
N THR A 36 -10.91 -2.47 -26.13
CA THR A 36 -10.87 -1.06 -26.58
C THR A 36 -10.92 -0.04 -25.43
N SER A 37 -11.27 -0.49 -24.22
CA SER A 37 -11.26 0.32 -22.99
C SER A 37 -9.95 0.20 -22.22
N GLY A 38 -9.01 -0.62 -22.69
CA GLY A 38 -7.72 -0.85 -22.06
C GLY A 38 -7.74 -1.90 -20.92
N ASN A 39 -8.85 -2.65 -20.77
CA ASN A 39 -8.89 -3.74 -19.82
C ASN A 39 -8.08 -4.94 -20.33
N ILE A 40 -7.37 -5.59 -19.44
CA ILE A 40 -6.59 -6.79 -19.75
C ILE A 40 -7.26 -7.99 -19.12
N SER A 41 -7.62 -8.98 -19.93
CA SER A 41 -8.12 -10.28 -19.49
C SER A 41 -7.21 -11.42 -19.98
N THR A 42 -7.05 -12.46 -19.15
CA THR A 42 -6.27 -13.64 -19.48
C THR A 42 -6.98 -14.91 -19.05
N THR A 43 -6.79 -16.01 -19.82
CA THR A 43 -7.24 -17.35 -19.40
C THR A 43 -6.27 -18.04 -18.46
N GLY A 44 -5.04 -17.52 -18.35
CA GLY A 44 -3.99 -17.99 -17.46
C GLY A 44 -3.76 -17.05 -16.27
N THR A 45 -2.82 -17.41 -15.41
CA THR A 45 -2.39 -16.57 -14.31
C THR A 45 -1.45 -15.47 -14.81
N LEU A 46 -1.77 -14.21 -14.50
CA LEU A 46 -0.78 -13.13 -14.60
C LEU A 46 0.23 -13.30 -13.47
N ASN A 47 1.43 -13.75 -13.79
CA ASN A 47 2.55 -13.74 -12.86
C ASN A 47 3.05 -12.31 -12.67
N ASN A 48 2.30 -11.53 -11.89
CA ASN A 48 2.68 -10.16 -11.57
C ASN A 48 3.39 -10.15 -10.22
N LEU A 49 4.70 -9.94 -10.21
CA LEU A 49 5.46 -9.72 -8.99
C LEU A 49 5.17 -8.30 -8.50
N PHE A 50 4.80 -8.17 -7.24
CA PHE A 50 4.72 -6.85 -6.62
C PHE A 50 6.09 -6.18 -6.62
N SER A 51 6.14 -4.91 -6.97
CA SER A 51 7.35 -4.12 -6.79
C SER A 51 7.60 -3.92 -5.31
N VAL A 52 8.83 -4.19 -4.85
CA VAL A 52 9.25 -3.90 -3.48
C VAL A 52 10.36 -2.85 -3.52
N THR A 53 10.17 -1.76 -2.79
CA THR A 53 11.15 -0.68 -2.71
C THR A 53 11.61 -0.51 -1.27
N SER A 54 12.93 -0.55 -1.04
CA SER A 54 13.52 -0.27 0.28
C SER A 54 13.71 1.23 0.47
N ILE A 55 13.16 1.77 1.57
CA ILE A 55 13.32 3.18 1.95
C ILE A 55 14.36 3.27 3.06
N THR A 56 15.47 3.94 2.77
CA THR A 56 16.59 4.19 3.70
C THR A 56 16.80 5.69 3.96
N ASP A 57 16.11 6.54 3.24
CA ASP A 57 16.19 7.99 3.36
C ASP A 57 15.30 8.52 4.50
N ALA A 58 15.63 9.72 5.00
CA ALA A 58 14.87 10.37 6.07
C ALA A 58 13.47 10.81 5.62
N THR A 59 13.31 11.09 4.33
CA THR A 59 12.04 11.49 3.71
C THR A 59 11.84 10.73 2.42
N TYR A 60 10.59 10.37 2.14
CA TYR A 60 10.23 9.70 0.89
C TYR A 60 8.84 10.15 0.42
N THR A 61 8.69 10.32 -0.87
CA THR A 61 7.40 10.63 -1.50
C THR A 61 7.17 9.63 -2.64
N PRO A 62 6.27 8.63 -2.47
CA PRO A 62 5.89 7.77 -3.56
C PRO A 62 5.32 8.56 -4.72
N THR A 63 5.62 8.16 -5.94
CA THR A 63 4.98 8.72 -7.14
C THR A 63 3.69 7.98 -7.46
N THR A 64 2.79 8.60 -8.23
CA THR A 64 1.55 7.94 -8.71
C THR A 64 1.86 6.69 -9.55
N ALA A 65 2.97 6.69 -10.29
CA ALA A 65 3.41 5.53 -11.08
C ALA A 65 3.87 4.34 -10.21
N GLN A 66 4.13 4.55 -8.93
CA GLN A 66 4.46 3.51 -7.96
C GLN A 66 3.22 2.94 -7.24
N SER A 67 2.02 3.28 -7.70
CA SER A 67 0.80 2.64 -7.18
C SER A 67 0.90 1.11 -7.30
N GLY A 68 0.55 0.39 -6.24
CA GLY A 68 0.72 -1.06 -6.16
C GLY A 68 2.07 -1.52 -5.61
N THR A 69 2.97 -0.60 -5.25
CA THR A 69 4.28 -0.95 -4.67
C THR A 69 4.19 -1.18 -3.17
N ILE A 70 4.94 -2.18 -2.71
CA ILE A 70 5.23 -2.44 -1.30
C ILE A 70 6.53 -1.72 -0.94
N PHE A 71 6.49 -0.87 0.07
CA PHE A 71 7.64 -0.13 0.58
C PHE A 71 8.12 -0.74 1.89
N SER A 72 9.39 -1.11 1.96
CA SER A 72 10.03 -1.57 3.19
C SER A 72 10.80 -0.41 3.84
N LEU A 73 10.38 -0.01 5.03
CA LEU A 73 10.96 1.10 5.79
C LEU A 73 12.18 0.59 6.56
N ASN A 74 13.39 0.87 6.06
CA ASN A 74 14.65 0.30 6.53
C ASN A 74 15.60 1.34 7.15
N ARG A 75 15.07 2.43 7.70
CA ARG A 75 15.85 3.47 8.37
C ARG A 75 15.50 3.53 9.86
N ALA A 76 16.39 3.04 10.72
CA ALA A 76 16.18 3.02 12.17
C ALA A 76 15.95 4.42 12.79
N ALA A 77 16.61 5.47 12.28
CA ALA A 77 16.43 6.84 12.79
C ALA A 77 15.07 7.48 12.43
N GLY A 78 14.13 6.68 11.92
CA GLY A 78 12.80 7.14 11.53
C GLY A 78 12.74 7.65 10.09
N VAL A 79 11.53 7.78 9.56
CA VAL A 79 11.27 8.25 8.21
C VAL A 79 9.97 9.03 8.14
N THR A 80 9.94 10.08 7.32
CA THR A 80 8.71 10.77 6.95
C THR A 80 8.33 10.38 5.53
N VAL A 81 7.17 9.74 5.39
CA VAL A 81 6.56 9.44 4.10
C VAL A 81 5.46 10.45 3.84
N THR A 82 5.56 11.15 2.71
CA THR A 82 4.49 12.05 2.23
C THR A 82 3.81 11.39 1.03
N LEU A 83 2.55 10.98 1.18
CA LEU A 83 1.77 10.42 0.08
C LEU A 83 1.59 11.47 -1.03
N PRO A 84 1.45 11.08 -2.29
CA PRO A 84 1.06 12.03 -3.33
C PRO A 84 -0.35 12.57 -3.04
N ALA A 85 -0.78 13.61 -3.75
CA ALA A 85 -2.18 14.06 -3.69
C ALA A 85 -3.10 12.87 -3.94
N ALA A 86 -4.16 12.74 -3.13
CA ALA A 86 -5.08 11.64 -3.25
C ALA A 86 -5.72 11.65 -4.66
N ALA A 87 -5.79 10.48 -5.27
CA ALA A 87 -6.52 10.25 -6.50
C ALA A 87 -7.10 8.83 -6.42
N ALA A 88 -8.41 8.70 -6.67
CA ALA A 88 -9.13 7.45 -6.49
C ALA A 88 -8.44 6.28 -7.21
N GLY A 89 -8.19 5.20 -6.48
CA GLY A 89 -7.52 4.00 -6.99
C GLY A 89 -6.02 3.92 -6.73
N LEU A 90 -5.36 4.97 -6.26
CA LEU A 90 -3.98 4.86 -5.81
C LEU A 90 -3.88 3.96 -4.58
N PHE A 91 -2.85 3.13 -4.56
CA PHE A 91 -2.63 2.13 -3.51
C PHE A 91 -1.14 2.01 -3.19
N TYR A 92 -0.82 2.05 -1.89
CA TYR A 92 0.54 1.84 -1.37
C TYR A 92 0.48 0.99 -0.10
N GLU A 93 1.55 0.23 0.14
CA GLU A 93 1.70 -0.56 1.35
C GLU A 93 3.09 -0.33 1.96
N PHE A 94 3.13 -0.01 3.24
CA PHE A 94 4.36 0.29 3.99
C PHE A 94 4.57 -0.78 5.06
N HIS A 95 5.72 -1.45 5.02
CA HIS A 95 6.16 -2.41 6.01
C HIS A 95 7.31 -1.85 6.84
N ILE A 96 7.25 -2.03 8.14
CA ILE A 96 8.36 -1.70 9.03
C ILE A 96 9.40 -2.82 8.91
N GLY A 97 10.45 -2.58 8.12
CA GLY A 97 11.54 -3.52 7.86
C GLY A 97 12.67 -3.44 8.88
N THR A 98 12.75 -2.35 9.64
CA THR A 98 13.73 -2.15 10.72
C THR A 98 13.05 -1.45 11.89
N THR A 99 13.33 -1.91 13.13
CA THR A 99 12.84 -1.26 14.36
C THR A 99 13.30 0.19 14.40
N PHE A 100 12.39 1.11 14.62
CA PHE A 100 12.69 2.54 14.70
C PHE A 100 13.27 2.93 16.06
N THR A 101 14.20 3.86 16.05
CA THR A 101 14.70 4.63 17.18
C THR A 101 14.36 6.11 17.06
N GLY A 102 13.69 6.50 15.99
CA GLY A 102 13.13 7.81 15.72
C GLY A 102 11.73 7.65 15.10
N SER A 103 10.99 8.73 14.96
CA SER A 103 9.58 8.67 14.55
C SER A 103 9.39 8.19 13.11
N PHE A 104 8.38 7.36 12.89
CA PHE A 104 7.78 7.16 11.57
C PHE A 104 6.59 8.09 11.43
N ILE A 105 6.60 8.86 10.35
CA ILE A 105 5.53 9.79 10.00
C ILE A 105 4.97 9.42 8.64
N LEU A 106 3.65 9.23 8.55
CA LEU A 106 2.92 9.09 7.31
C LEU A 106 1.96 10.27 7.19
N GLN A 107 2.02 11.01 6.11
CA GLN A 107 1.17 12.19 5.91
C GLN A 107 0.66 12.31 4.47
N GLY A 108 -0.49 12.95 4.29
CA GLY A 108 -1.00 13.36 2.99
C GLY A 108 -0.12 14.42 2.33
N ALA A 109 -0.31 14.68 1.05
CA ALA A 109 0.40 15.75 0.34
C ALA A 109 0.06 17.14 0.90
N SER A 110 -1.14 17.30 1.45
CA SER A 110 -1.63 18.51 2.07
C SER A 110 -2.66 18.19 3.17
N SER A 111 -3.06 19.17 3.95
CA SER A 111 -4.16 19.04 4.93
C SER A 111 -5.54 18.79 4.29
N SER A 112 -5.64 18.82 2.97
CA SER A 112 -6.85 18.46 2.23
C SER A 112 -6.91 16.96 1.90
N ASP A 113 -5.80 16.24 2.02
CA ASP A 113 -5.71 14.79 1.77
C ASP A 113 -5.90 14.05 3.10
N THR A 114 -7.14 13.97 3.57
CA THR A 114 -7.45 13.48 4.91
C THR A 114 -7.41 11.95 5.01
N PHE A 115 -7.23 11.46 6.22
CA PHE A 115 -7.20 10.05 6.53
C PHE A 115 -8.53 9.53 7.07
N GLN A 116 -8.87 8.30 6.72
CA GLN A 116 -9.95 7.51 7.31
C GLN A 116 -9.46 6.09 7.55
N GLY A 117 -10.22 5.30 8.30
CA GLY A 117 -9.90 3.90 8.54
C GLY A 117 -9.40 3.64 9.94
N ILE A 118 -8.53 2.64 10.09
CA ILE A 118 -8.05 2.21 11.39
C ILE A 118 -6.66 1.60 11.29
N VAL A 119 -5.78 1.96 12.22
CA VAL A 119 -4.49 1.31 12.43
C VAL A 119 -4.48 0.71 13.83
N PHE A 120 -4.44 -0.62 13.90
CA PHE A 120 -4.33 -1.33 15.18
C PHE A 120 -2.91 -1.21 15.71
N GLN A 121 -2.78 -0.84 16.96
CA GLN A 121 -1.52 -0.89 17.68
C GLN A 121 -1.56 -2.04 18.68
N LEU A 122 -0.55 -2.91 18.61
CA LEU A 122 -0.38 -4.06 19.47
C LEU A 122 0.83 -3.82 20.36
N ASP A 123 0.69 -4.05 21.66
CA ASP A 123 1.81 -4.06 22.59
C ASP A 123 2.57 -5.40 22.47
N LYS A 124 3.89 -5.34 22.28
CA LYS A 124 4.72 -6.54 22.12
C LYS A 124 4.92 -7.31 23.43
N ASP A 125 4.79 -6.66 24.56
CA ASP A 125 5.08 -7.24 25.89
C ASP A 125 3.83 -7.82 26.57
N GLU A 126 2.65 -7.48 26.10
CA GLU A 126 1.40 -8.08 26.54
C GLU A 126 1.13 -9.39 25.78
N LEU A 127 1.23 -10.52 26.50
CA LEU A 127 0.93 -11.86 26.00
C LEU A 127 -0.58 -12.08 25.81
N GLY A 128 -1.18 -11.29 24.98
CA GLY A 128 -2.58 -11.42 24.62
C GLY A 128 -2.99 -10.35 23.66
N CYS A 129 -3.32 -10.71 22.44
CA CYS A 129 -4.13 -9.87 21.58
C CYS A 129 -5.46 -9.69 22.31
N VAL A 130 -5.54 -8.72 23.22
CA VAL A 130 -6.81 -8.32 23.81
C VAL A 130 -7.53 -7.49 22.75
N VAL A 131 -8.18 -8.16 21.83
CA VAL A 131 -9.31 -7.58 21.12
C VAL A 131 -10.46 -7.49 22.12
N GLY A 132 -10.26 -6.70 23.17
CA GLY A 132 -11.28 -6.39 24.16
C GLY A 132 -12.04 -5.16 23.70
N LEU A 133 -13.28 -5.34 23.32
CA LEU A 133 -14.30 -4.30 23.30
C LEU A 133 -14.58 -3.83 24.74
N ASN A 134 -13.61 -3.30 25.45
CA ASN A 134 -13.82 -2.79 26.79
C ASN A 134 -13.20 -1.40 26.93
N GLU A 135 -13.88 -0.54 27.65
CA GLU A 135 -13.67 0.91 27.79
C GLU A 135 -12.36 1.32 28.53
N ASP A 136 -11.46 0.38 28.77
CA ASP A 136 -10.18 0.61 29.45
C ASP A 136 -9.03 0.19 28.51
N ILE A 137 -8.69 1.07 27.56
CA ILE A 137 -7.71 0.84 26.50
C ILE A 137 -6.39 1.47 26.89
N ASP A 138 -5.82 1.01 28.01
CA ASP A 138 -4.52 1.53 28.45
C ASP A 138 -3.30 0.82 27.82
N THR A 139 -3.48 -0.28 27.05
CA THR A 139 -2.37 -1.08 26.55
C THR A 139 -2.46 -1.51 25.09
N ALA A 140 -3.63 -1.48 24.44
CA ALA A 140 -3.79 -1.71 23.01
C ALA A 140 -4.74 -0.67 22.44
N GLY A 141 -4.33 0.11 21.46
CA GLY A 141 -5.08 1.23 20.98
C GLY A 141 -5.54 1.12 19.54
N TRP A 142 -6.66 1.72 19.27
CA TRP A 142 -7.18 1.93 17.95
C TRP A 142 -6.85 3.37 17.55
N ASN A 143 -5.97 3.54 16.60
CA ASN A 143 -5.72 4.84 16.03
C ASN A 143 -6.76 5.08 14.93
N ILE A 144 -7.79 5.84 15.24
CA ILE A 144 -8.84 6.27 14.31
C ILE A 144 -8.66 7.76 14.05
N PRO A 145 -8.42 8.17 12.80
CA PRO A 145 -8.27 9.58 12.47
C PRO A 145 -9.60 10.32 12.65
N ALA A 146 -9.53 11.55 13.14
CA ALA A 146 -10.63 12.49 13.06
C ALA A 146 -10.82 12.98 11.61
N ALA A 147 -11.96 13.60 11.32
CA ALA A 147 -12.34 13.97 9.95
C ALA A 147 -11.36 14.92 9.22
N ALA A 148 -10.49 15.61 9.95
CA ALA A 148 -9.52 16.55 9.40
C ALA A 148 -8.07 16.05 9.50
N ASP A 149 -7.84 14.87 10.07
CA ASP A 149 -6.48 14.35 10.24
C ASP A 149 -5.90 13.91 8.89
N TYR A 150 -4.71 14.33 8.61
CA TYR A 150 -3.95 14.01 7.40
C TYR A 150 -2.55 13.49 7.69
N ARG A 151 -2.23 13.26 8.97
CA ARG A 151 -0.93 12.82 9.42
C ARG A 151 -1.06 11.78 10.53
N LEU A 152 -0.31 10.70 10.40
CA LEU A 152 -0.09 9.68 11.41
C LEU A 152 1.36 9.78 11.87
N THR A 153 1.58 9.96 13.17
CA THR A 153 2.92 9.98 13.77
C THR A 153 3.06 8.82 14.74
N MET A 154 4.03 7.97 14.52
CA MET A 154 4.42 6.91 15.45
C MET A 154 5.77 7.31 16.03
N ASP A 155 5.84 7.45 17.34
CA ASP A 155 7.10 7.80 18.00
C ASP A 155 8.02 6.58 18.18
N ALA A 156 9.25 6.84 18.59
CA ALA A 156 10.25 5.81 18.78
C ALA A 156 10.12 5.04 20.11
N ASP A 157 9.32 5.55 21.03
CA ASP A 157 9.29 5.02 22.40
C ASP A 157 8.14 4.05 22.64
N THR A 158 6.92 4.40 22.20
CA THR A 158 5.72 3.63 22.52
C THR A 158 4.94 3.16 21.31
N ASP A 159 4.93 3.94 20.21
CA ASP A 159 4.01 3.73 19.10
C ASP A 159 4.68 3.06 17.90
N GLY A 160 4.19 1.89 17.50
CA GLY A 160 4.39 1.34 16.17
C GLY A 160 5.81 1.12 15.65
N ARG A 161 6.80 1.07 16.52
CA ARG A 161 8.22 1.11 16.13
C ARG A 161 8.84 -0.20 15.67
N PHE A 162 8.21 -1.34 15.98
CA PHE A 162 8.86 -2.63 15.79
C PHE A 162 8.67 -3.19 14.39
N ILE A 163 9.71 -3.93 13.96
CA ILE A 163 9.70 -4.70 12.71
C ILE A 163 8.47 -5.61 12.62
N GLY A 164 7.89 -5.70 11.43
CA GLY A 164 6.74 -6.54 11.13
C GLY A 164 5.41 -5.78 11.08
N GLY A 165 5.35 -4.53 11.56
CA GLY A 165 4.19 -3.67 11.36
C GLY A 165 3.97 -3.34 9.89
N HIS A 166 2.71 -3.13 9.49
CA HIS A 166 2.39 -2.67 8.15
C HIS A 166 1.19 -1.71 8.15
N ILE A 167 1.17 -0.81 7.18
CA ILE A 167 0.07 0.11 6.90
C ILE A 167 -0.21 0.11 5.41
N ARG A 168 -1.45 -0.14 5.06
CA ARG A 168 -1.98 -0.06 3.71
C ARG A 168 -2.75 1.24 3.53
N CYS A 169 -2.47 1.95 2.44
CA CYS A 169 -3.09 3.22 2.07
C CYS A 169 -3.79 3.06 0.74
N VAL A 170 -5.09 3.36 0.68
CA VAL A 170 -5.88 3.35 -0.56
C VAL A 170 -6.57 4.69 -0.71
N ALA A 171 -6.33 5.41 -1.78
CA ALA A 171 -7.12 6.60 -2.09
C ALA A 171 -8.51 6.19 -2.56
N ILE A 172 -9.53 6.49 -1.76
CA ILE A 172 -10.94 6.17 -2.08
C ILE A 172 -11.66 7.31 -2.79
N THR A 173 -11.10 8.52 -2.68
CA THR A 173 -11.51 9.72 -3.45
C THR A 173 -10.28 10.56 -3.78
N ASP A 174 -10.48 11.69 -4.43
CA ASP A 174 -9.41 12.67 -4.72
C ASP A 174 -9.00 13.52 -3.50
N ALA A 175 -9.47 13.17 -2.30
CA ALA A 175 -9.16 13.87 -1.05
C ALA A 175 -9.03 12.95 0.17
N ILE A 176 -9.30 11.64 0.03
CA ILE A 176 -9.39 10.73 1.17
C ILE A 176 -8.52 9.50 0.95
N TRP A 177 -7.61 9.27 1.90
CA TRP A 177 -6.84 8.04 2.04
C TRP A 177 -7.45 7.15 3.11
N LEU A 178 -7.89 5.95 2.73
CA LEU A 178 -8.27 4.89 3.67
C LEU A 178 -7.01 4.18 4.15
N LEU A 179 -6.77 4.24 5.46
CA LEU A 179 -5.68 3.52 6.12
C LEU A 179 -6.21 2.24 6.78
N ASN A 180 -5.47 1.16 6.62
CA ASN A 180 -5.70 -0.10 7.30
C ASN A 180 -4.37 -0.76 7.61
N GLY A 181 -4.19 -1.24 8.84
CA GLY A 181 -2.95 -1.89 9.18
C GLY A 181 -2.85 -2.27 10.64
N HIS A 182 -1.69 -2.81 10.97
CA HIS A 182 -1.29 -3.06 12.36
C HIS A 182 0.18 -2.71 12.55
N VAL A 183 0.49 -2.23 13.72
CA VAL A 183 1.85 -1.87 14.14
C VAL A 183 2.10 -2.40 15.53
N PHE A 184 3.38 -2.56 15.88
CA PHE A 184 3.78 -3.10 17.18
C PHE A 184 4.51 -2.01 17.96
N GLY A 185 3.98 -1.67 19.14
CA GLY A 185 4.54 -0.70 20.09
C GLY A 185 5.13 -1.35 21.32
N ASP A 186 5.46 -0.53 22.31
CA ASP A 186 6.02 -0.91 23.61
C ASP A 186 5.51 0.09 24.66
N GLY A 187 4.41 -0.25 25.33
CA GLY A 187 3.78 0.58 26.35
C GLY A 187 2.46 1.24 25.93
N THR A 188 2.08 2.30 26.63
CA THR A 188 0.80 2.97 26.47
C THR A 188 0.65 3.63 25.09
N VAL A 189 -0.39 3.28 24.39
CA VAL A 189 -0.72 3.85 23.08
C VAL A 189 -1.18 5.30 23.23
N SER A 190 -0.57 6.22 22.52
CA SER A 190 -1.03 7.59 22.39
C SER A 190 -1.82 7.81 21.09
N HIS A 191 -2.66 8.85 21.06
CA HIS A 191 -3.34 9.22 19.82
C HIS A 191 -2.34 9.79 18.82
N SER A 192 -2.16 9.09 17.71
CA SER A 192 -1.07 9.35 16.76
C SER A 192 -1.49 10.16 15.53
N PHE A 193 -2.78 10.43 15.37
CA PHE A 193 -3.29 11.23 14.24
C PHE A 193 -3.40 12.73 14.55
N SER A 194 -3.16 13.55 13.54
CA SER A 194 -3.30 15.02 13.59
C SER A 194 -3.57 15.62 12.20
#